data_e8950ff385675c7305e221b06de375d1
#
_entry.id   e8950ff385675c7305e221b06de375d1
#
_cell.length_a   1.000
_cell.length_b   1.000
_cell.length_c   1.000
_cell.angle_alpha   90.00
_cell.angle_beta   90.00
_cell.angle_gamma   90.00
#
_symmetry.space_group_name_H-M   'P 1'
#
loop_
_entity.id
_entity.type
_entity.pdbx_description
1 polymer ?
#
loop_
_entity_poly.entity_id
_entity_poly.type
_entity_poly.pdbx_seq_one_letter_code
_entity_poly.pdbx_strand_id
1 'polypeptide(L)'
;MSELNASNLRKEHGNEGPDLVGVTELTSPYYMVPPSGTTAERPQNPQKGTLRFNTDIGSLEYFKGDTIGWESIDRVSPNLNGGARGVTLGGHTGGGTRSDVIDYITVSTLGNATDFGNLVSAKSNVAGFGSRTRGIAACGFNASSPNDRDELDYITYSSTGNATDFGNGTVARRAPAGCSSETRGLTMGGYTGPSPGQVDIIDYITIASTANAVDFGNLSAVHMAGAGFASSTRGIFAAGQGGPAFVNTIEYVTIATTGNATDFGDRTFVGAYGAGCSNSTRGLMAGGGPSPGYKSNTIEYFTIATTGNATDFGDLTAANGQFSASCGGTRGLFNGGYAASPLSIHNVIDYVEILTTGNAIDFGDLSVARNNAGSVTNAHGGL
;
A
#
# COMPACT_ATOMS: atom_id res chain seq x y z
N MET A 1 -14.75 34.08 43.19
CA MET A 1 -13.91 33.02 42.55
C MET A 1 -12.68 32.87 43.42
N SER A 2 -12.37 31.63 43.83
CA SER A 2 -11.17 31.36 44.62
C SER A 2 -10.10 30.94 43.66
N GLU A 3 -8.97 31.65 43.67
CA GLU A 3 -7.78 31.36 42.82
C GLU A 3 -6.69 30.76 43.72
N LEU A 4 -6.11 29.65 43.30
CA LEU A 4 -4.97 29.00 43.96
C LEU A 4 -3.73 29.23 43.10
N ASN A 5 -2.85 30.13 43.54
CA ASN A 5 -1.55 30.36 42.94
C ASN A 5 -0.49 29.50 43.66
N ALA A 6 -0.11 28.34 43.07
CA ALA A 6 0.93 27.47 43.62
C ALA A 6 1.95 27.10 42.55
N SER A 7 3.22 27.24 42.87
CA SER A 7 4.32 26.81 42.00
C SER A 7 4.45 25.26 41.92
N ASN A 8 3.98 24.54 42.93
CA ASN A 8 3.96 23.09 42.98
C ASN A 8 2.75 22.60 43.76
N LEU A 9 2.01 21.65 43.21
CA LEU A 9 0.96 20.91 43.89
C LEU A 9 1.49 19.52 44.23
N ARG A 10 1.54 19.16 45.53
CA ARG A 10 1.96 17.84 46.01
C ARG A 10 0.94 17.32 47.02
N LYS A 11 0.80 16.00 47.06
CA LYS A 11 0.04 15.36 48.13
C LYS A 11 0.81 15.48 49.45
N GLU A 12 0.14 15.79 50.53
CA GLU A 12 0.77 16.03 51.84
C GLU A 12 1.48 14.78 52.39
N HIS A 13 0.95 13.60 52.06
CA HIS A 13 1.58 12.31 52.40
C HIS A 13 1.46 11.31 51.29
N GLY A 14 2.59 10.69 50.91
CA GLY A 14 2.66 9.60 49.91
C GLY A 14 3.31 10.01 48.57
N ASN A 15 3.53 9.02 47.71
CA ASN A 15 4.17 9.17 46.42
C ASN A 15 3.21 9.47 45.26
N GLU A 16 1.92 9.67 45.55
CA GLU A 16 0.89 9.95 44.56
C GLU A 16 0.69 11.48 44.47
N GLY A 17 0.42 11.95 43.25
CA GLY A 17 0.06 13.37 43.02
C GLY A 17 -1.32 13.73 43.60
N PRO A 18 -1.65 15.03 43.66
CA PRO A 18 -2.97 15.49 44.08
C PRO A 18 -4.05 15.06 43.06
N ASP A 19 -5.21 14.66 43.56
CA ASP A 19 -6.38 14.46 42.72
C ASP A 19 -7.02 15.82 42.39
N LEU A 20 -7.12 16.15 41.09
CA LEU A 20 -7.82 17.33 40.62
C LEU A 20 -9.26 16.92 40.25
N VAL A 21 -10.19 17.11 41.19
CA VAL A 21 -11.60 16.75 40.99
C VAL A 21 -12.37 17.96 40.42
N GLY A 22 -13.08 17.73 39.31
CA GLY A 22 -13.91 18.75 38.69
C GLY A 22 -13.15 19.73 37.81
N VAL A 23 -11.89 19.45 37.41
CA VAL A 23 -11.18 20.23 36.41
C VAL A 23 -11.79 19.98 35.04
N THR A 24 -12.35 21.00 34.45
CA THR A 24 -13.00 20.93 33.13
C THR A 24 -12.10 21.42 32.00
N GLU A 25 -11.07 22.22 32.32
CA GLU A 25 -10.21 22.85 31.31
C GLU A 25 -8.80 23.14 31.84
N LEU A 26 -7.78 22.84 31.03
CA LEU A 26 -6.37 23.21 31.22
C LEU A 26 -6.00 24.25 30.16
N THR A 27 -6.02 25.52 30.52
CA THR A 27 -5.90 26.65 29.57
C THR A 27 -4.48 27.14 29.33
N SER A 28 -3.45 26.34 29.60
CA SER A 28 -2.07 26.75 29.30
C SER A 28 -1.85 26.88 27.78
N PRO A 29 -1.38 28.04 27.28
CA PRO A 29 -1.10 28.20 25.86
C PRO A 29 0.20 27.50 25.42
N TYR A 30 0.98 26.94 26.35
CA TYR A 30 2.30 26.40 26.03
C TYR A 30 2.28 24.88 25.86
N TYR A 31 2.13 24.12 26.94
CA TYR A 31 2.12 22.65 26.88
C TYR A 31 1.74 22.03 28.24
N MET A 32 1.34 20.77 28.17
CA MET A 32 1.24 19.87 29.32
C MET A 32 2.21 18.72 29.07
N VAL A 33 3.10 18.45 30.03
CA VAL A 33 3.97 17.27 29.99
C VAL A 33 3.26 16.13 30.71
N PRO A 34 2.87 15.04 30.01
CA PRO A 34 2.28 13.89 30.66
C PRO A 34 3.31 13.14 31.50
N PRO A 35 2.90 12.33 32.49
CA PRO A 35 3.79 11.41 33.17
C PRO A 35 4.56 10.55 32.15
N SER A 36 5.86 10.36 32.35
CA SER A 36 6.71 9.62 31.43
C SER A 36 7.51 8.53 32.15
N GLY A 37 7.87 7.48 31.41
CA GLY A 37 8.69 6.39 31.90
C GLY A 37 8.73 5.21 30.94
N THR A 38 9.52 4.20 31.25
CA THR A 38 9.69 2.98 30.46
C THR A 38 8.43 2.08 30.51
N THR A 39 8.39 1.08 29.65
CA THR A 39 7.35 0.03 29.65
C THR A 39 7.27 -0.69 31.01
N ALA A 40 8.42 -0.92 31.66
CA ALA A 40 8.49 -1.58 32.97
C ALA A 40 7.95 -0.71 34.12
N GLU A 41 7.90 0.61 33.94
CA GLU A 41 7.40 1.58 34.91
C GLU A 41 5.91 1.90 34.72
N ARG A 42 5.18 1.10 33.94
CA ARG A 42 3.73 1.22 33.85
C ARG A 42 3.06 0.98 35.21
N PRO A 43 2.10 1.84 35.61
CA PRO A 43 1.33 1.58 36.82
C PRO A 43 0.72 0.18 36.84
N GLN A 44 0.79 -0.49 37.99
CA GLN A 44 0.26 -1.86 38.10
C GLN A 44 -1.28 -1.93 38.06
N ASN A 45 -1.95 -0.89 38.53
CA ASN A 45 -3.43 -0.80 38.55
C ASN A 45 -3.89 0.53 37.95
N PRO A 46 -3.68 0.76 36.64
CA PRO A 46 -4.06 2.02 36.00
C PRO A 46 -5.57 2.09 35.84
N GLN A 47 -6.16 3.26 36.00
CA GLN A 47 -7.55 3.48 35.64
C GLN A 47 -7.70 3.52 34.11
N LYS A 48 -8.85 3.05 33.62
CA LYS A 48 -9.19 3.15 32.20
C LYS A 48 -9.14 4.63 31.75
N GLY A 49 -8.40 4.91 30.69
CA GLY A 49 -8.16 6.27 30.21
C GLY A 49 -6.87 6.92 30.75
N THR A 50 -6.12 6.27 31.65
CA THR A 50 -4.80 6.75 32.11
C THR A 50 -3.89 7.01 30.88
N LEU A 51 -3.31 8.20 30.81
CA LEU A 51 -2.43 8.66 29.74
C LEU A 51 -1.02 8.87 30.28
N ARG A 52 0.01 8.40 29.54
CA ARG A 52 1.43 8.65 29.83
C ARG A 52 2.27 8.65 28.55
N PHE A 53 3.50 9.14 28.63
CA PHE A 53 4.49 9.01 27.56
C PHE A 53 5.42 7.82 27.88
N ASN A 54 5.50 6.86 26.97
CA ASN A 54 6.41 5.70 27.11
C ASN A 54 7.74 6.01 26.39
N THR A 55 8.82 6.01 27.16
CA THR A 55 10.16 6.37 26.65
C THR A 55 10.82 5.27 25.85
N ASP A 56 10.42 3.98 26.03
CA ASP A 56 10.99 2.87 25.24
C ASP A 56 10.45 2.88 23.81
N ILE A 57 9.18 3.25 23.62
CA ILE A 57 8.54 3.31 22.30
C ILE A 57 8.47 4.74 21.73
N GLY A 58 8.82 5.77 22.51
CA GLY A 58 8.82 7.16 22.08
C GLY A 58 7.42 7.73 21.76
N SER A 59 6.36 7.19 22.37
CA SER A 59 4.97 7.54 22.05
C SER A 59 4.13 7.76 23.31
N LEU A 60 3.07 8.56 23.17
CA LEU A 60 1.98 8.58 24.16
C LEU A 60 1.28 7.23 24.15
N GLU A 61 0.94 6.74 25.32
CA GLU A 61 0.11 5.55 25.47
C GLU A 61 -1.03 5.78 26.47
N TYR A 62 -2.11 5.05 26.30
CA TYR A 62 -3.26 5.10 27.21
C TYR A 62 -3.76 3.70 27.54
N PHE A 63 -4.31 3.58 28.74
CA PHE A 63 -4.83 2.31 29.23
C PHE A 63 -6.29 2.12 28.85
N LYS A 64 -6.59 1.11 28.06
CA LYS A 64 -7.95 0.78 27.58
C LYS A 64 -8.75 -0.08 28.57
N GLY A 65 -8.13 -0.56 29.62
CA GLY A 65 -8.71 -1.49 30.58
C GLY A 65 -8.04 -2.86 30.51
N ASP A 66 -8.33 -3.73 31.48
CA ASP A 66 -7.63 -5.00 31.69
C ASP A 66 -7.72 -5.99 30.53
N THR A 67 -8.79 -5.90 29.75
CA THR A 67 -8.99 -6.79 28.59
C THR A 67 -8.05 -6.46 27.40
N ILE A 68 -7.71 -5.19 27.21
CA ILE A 68 -6.92 -4.71 26.06
C ILE A 68 -5.52 -4.27 26.49
N GLY A 69 -5.39 -3.72 27.70
CA GLY A 69 -4.14 -3.22 28.24
C GLY A 69 -3.78 -1.81 27.77
N TRP A 70 -2.46 -1.57 27.70
CA TRP A 70 -1.88 -0.31 27.21
C TRP A 70 -1.79 -0.31 25.69
N GLU A 71 -2.21 0.78 25.08
CA GLU A 71 -2.14 1.00 23.64
C GLU A 71 -1.45 2.33 23.35
N SER A 72 -0.50 2.33 22.43
CA SER A 72 0.14 3.55 21.98
C SER A 72 -0.83 4.43 21.19
N ILE A 73 -0.75 5.73 21.42
CA ILE A 73 -1.40 6.71 20.56
C ILE A 73 -0.41 7.00 19.43
N ASP A 74 -0.31 6.07 18.51
CA ASP A 74 0.47 6.28 17.30
C ASP A 74 -0.29 7.28 16.44
N ARG A 75 0.23 8.49 16.41
CA ARG A 75 -0.16 9.39 15.36
C ARG A 75 0.44 8.83 14.07
N VAL A 76 -0.32 8.01 13.38
CA VAL A 76 -0.20 7.87 11.95
C VAL A 76 -0.53 9.26 11.39
N SER A 77 0.47 10.12 11.34
CA SER A 77 0.36 11.36 10.58
C SER A 77 0.48 10.95 9.12
N PRO A 78 -0.66 10.83 8.41
CA PRO A 78 -0.55 10.75 6.97
C PRO A 78 0.09 12.07 6.58
N ASN A 79 1.15 11.97 5.90
CA ASN A 79 2.02 13.03 5.46
C ASN A 79 1.50 14.44 5.46
N LEU A 80 2.15 15.11 6.04
CA LEU A 80 2.35 16.43 6.55
C LEU A 80 2.28 17.57 5.56
N ASN A 81 2.51 17.37 4.29
CA ASN A 81 2.61 18.43 3.29
C ASN A 81 1.76 18.10 2.05
N GLY A 82 0.44 17.93 2.21
CA GLY A 82 -0.46 17.80 1.07
C GLY A 82 -1.32 16.55 1.01
N GLY A 83 -1.42 15.75 2.09
CA GLY A 83 -2.26 14.53 2.13
C GLY A 83 -1.59 13.29 1.55
N ALA A 84 -2.35 12.19 1.49
CA ALA A 84 -1.88 10.95 0.88
C ALA A 84 -1.60 11.14 -0.61
N ARG A 85 -0.42 10.74 -1.05
CA ARG A 85 0.00 10.77 -2.46
C ARG A 85 -0.13 9.40 -3.08
N GLY A 86 -0.91 9.29 -4.14
CA GLY A 86 -0.89 8.18 -5.07
C GLY A 86 0.11 8.49 -6.18
N VAL A 87 1.04 7.60 -6.46
CA VAL A 87 2.10 7.84 -7.47
C VAL A 87 2.07 6.71 -8.49
N THR A 88 2.04 7.04 -9.76
CA THR A 88 2.07 6.11 -10.90
C THR A 88 3.45 6.13 -11.55
N LEU A 89 4.03 4.96 -11.75
CA LEU A 89 5.44 4.74 -12.07
C LEU A 89 5.60 4.07 -13.45
N GLY A 90 6.28 4.73 -14.38
CA GLY A 90 6.61 4.16 -15.69
C GLY A 90 5.38 3.76 -16.51
N GLY A 91 5.46 2.65 -17.23
CA GLY A 91 4.37 2.10 -18.03
C GLY A 91 4.68 2.07 -19.54
N HIS A 92 3.67 1.77 -20.33
CA HIS A 92 3.74 1.67 -21.78
C HIS A 92 2.76 2.64 -22.43
N THR A 93 3.24 3.54 -23.29
CA THR A 93 2.47 4.61 -23.92
C THR A 93 1.95 4.27 -25.32
N GLY A 94 2.14 3.03 -25.78
CA GLY A 94 1.80 2.58 -27.14
C GLY A 94 3.00 2.57 -28.09
N GLY A 95 2.80 1.96 -29.26
CA GLY A 95 3.84 1.90 -30.31
C GLY A 95 5.15 1.22 -29.90
N GLY A 96 5.15 0.43 -28.83
CA GLY A 96 6.37 -0.18 -28.30
C GLY A 96 7.15 0.67 -27.30
N THR A 97 6.71 1.91 -27.03
CA THR A 97 7.45 2.86 -26.19
C THR A 97 7.17 2.62 -24.70
N ARG A 98 8.23 2.45 -23.90
CA ARG A 98 8.18 2.45 -22.43
C ARG A 98 8.39 3.86 -21.92
N SER A 99 7.78 4.16 -20.78
CA SER A 99 7.86 5.46 -20.12
C SER A 99 8.69 5.36 -18.86
N ASP A 100 9.41 6.41 -18.54
CA ASP A 100 10.06 6.65 -17.25
C ASP A 100 9.28 7.66 -16.39
N VAL A 101 8.22 8.25 -16.93
CA VAL A 101 7.43 9.30 -16.26
C VAL A 101 6.86 8.78 -14.94
N ILE A 102 7.00 9.59 -13.91
CA ILE A 102 6.36 9.41 -12.62
C ILE A 102 5.35 10.54 -12.42
N ASP A 103 4.08 10.20 -12.25
CA ASP A 103 3.01 11.15 -11.91
C ASP A 103 2.53 10.94 -10.48
N TYR A 104 2.04 12.01 -9.86
CA TYR A 104 1.37 11.90 -8.56
C TYR A 104 0.04 12.64 -8.51
N ILE A 105 -0.83 12.17 -7.64
CA ILE A 105 -2.10 12.78 -7.26
C ILE A 105 -2.19 12.92 -5.74
N THR A 106 -2.99 13.85 -5.27
CA THR A 106 -3.43 13.90 -3.87
C THR A 106 -4.73 13.13 -3.73
N VAL A 107 -4.71 11.98 -3.06
CA VAL A 107 -5.82 11.02 -3.03
C VAL A 107 -7.14 11.62 -2.50
N SER A 108 -7.06 12.59 -1.61
CA SER A 108 -8.24 13.24 -1.00
C SER A 108 -8.91 14.30 -1.89
N THR A 109 -8.25 14.75 -2.96
CA THR A 109 -8.70 15.89 -3.77
C THR A 109 -8.79 15.48 -5.23
N LEU A 110 -9.98 15.59 -5.83
CA LEU A 110 -10.18 15.33 -7.25
C LEU A 110 -9.31 16.24 -8.12
N GLY A 111 -8.82 15.71 -9.21
CA GLY A 111 -8.03 16.46 -10.20
C GLY A 111 -6.99 15.61 -10.91
N ASN A 112 -6.38 16.20 -11.92
CA ASN A 112 -5.39 15.55 -12.75
C ASN A 112 -4.07 15.34 -12.02
N ALA A 113 -3.35 14.32 -12.42
CA ALA A 113 -2.01 14.05 -11.93
C ALA A 113 -1.02 15.14 -12.35
N THR A 114 -0.04 15.34 -11.51
CA THR A 114 1.07 16.28 -11.72
C THR A 114 2.36 15.49 -11.86
N ASP A 115 3.29 15.99 -12.68
CA ASP A 115 4.61 15.41 -12.82
C ASP A 115 5.35 15.35 -11.47
N PHE A 116 5.90 14.18 -11.17
CA PHE A 116 6.73 13.96 -9.98
C PHE A 116 8.22 13.93 -10.34
N GLY A 117 8.57 13.38 -11.50
CA GLY A 117 9.92 13.13 -11.98
C GLY A 117 9.99 11.88 -12.86
N ASN A 118 11.15 11.25 -12.94
CA ASN A 118 11.38 10.09 -13.81
C ASN A 118 11.99 8.90 -13.05
N LEU A 119 11.69 7.66 -13.47
CA LEU A 119 12.43 6.46 -13.11
C LEU A 119 13.87 6.54 -13.59
N VAL A 120 14.74 5.71 -13.03
CA VAL A 120 16.14 5.58 -13.47
C VAL A 120 16.21 5.10 -14.94
N SER A 121 15.27 4.25 -15.33
CA SER A 121 15.14 3.78 -16.72
C SER A 121 13.68 3.62 -17.12
N ALA A 122 13.37 3.84 -18.41
CA ALA A 122 12.03 3.62 -18.95
C ALA A 122 11.65 2.13 -18.87
N LYS A 123 10.58 1.79 -18.16
CA LYS A 123 10.14 0.41 -18.00
C LYS A 123 8.61 0.30 -17.79
N SER A 124 8.05 -0.84 -18.15
CA SER A 124 6.64 -1.21 -17.97
C SER A 124 6.53 -2.54 -17.21
N ASN A 125 5.32 -2.96 -16.88
CA ASN A 125 5.07 -4.19 -16.10
C ASN A 125 5.81 -4.19 -14.76
N VAL A 126 5.76 -3.05 -14.09
CA VAL A 126 6.48 -2.73 -12.86
C VAL A 126 5.60 -3.06 -11.66
N ALA A 127 6.14 -3.70 -10.64
CA ALA A 127 5.48 -3.79 -9.34
C ALA A 127 5.72 -2.51 -8.54
N GLY A 128 4.70 -2.04 -7.82
CA GLY A 128 4.80 -0.90 -6.92
C GLY A 128 4.45 -1.28 -5.49
N PHE A 129 5.22 -0.79 -4.51
CA PHE A 129 4.94 -0.90 -3.08
C PHE A 129 5.77 0.15 -2.31
N GLY A 130 5.51 0.34 -1.03
CA GLY A 130 6.27 1.35 -0.29
C GLY A 130 5.95 1.42 1.20
N SER A 131 6.57 2.39 1.85
CA SER A 131 6.29 2.83 3.23
C SER A 131 5.61 4.21 3.21
N ARG A 132 5.45 4.83 4.37
CA ARG A 132 4.99 6.23 4.44
C ARG A 132 5.96 7.22 3.83
N THR A 133 7.23 6.88 3.70
CA THR A 133 8.28 7.79 3.26
C THR A 133 8.83 7.48 1.87
N ARG A 134 8.90 6.19 1.51
CA ARG A 134 9.51 5.71 0.25
C ARG A 134 8.54 4.90 -0.57
N GLY A 135 8.45 5.18 -1.86
CA GLY A 135 7.80 4.34 -2.86
C GLY A 135 8.84 3.61 -3.69
N ILE A 136 8.62 2.33 -3.98
CA ILE A 136 9.53 1.45 -4.73
C ILE A 136 8.88 1.04 -6.05
N ALA A 137 9.63 1.17 -7.15
CA ALA A 137 9.34 0.59 -8.45
C ALA A 137 10.23 -0.63 -8.66
N ALA A 138 9.65 -1.82 -8.63
CA ALA A 138 10.41 -3.07 -8.64
C ALA A 138 10.29 -3.81 -9.96
N CYS A 139 11.43 -4.27 -10.50
CA CYS A 139 11.52 -5.11 -11.69
C CYS A 139 10.91 -4.43 -12.93
N GLY A 140 10.41 -5.21 -13.89
CA GLY A 140 9.70 -4.71 -15.05
C GLY A 140 10.32 -5.12 -16.38
N PHE A 141 9.87 -4.48 -17.44
CA PHE A 141 10.26 -4.76 -18.81
C PHE A 141 10.75 -3.50 -19.52
N ASN A 142 11.92 -3.58 -20.10
CA ASN A 142 12.47 -2.55 -20.99
C ASN A 142 12.57 -3.13 -22.43
N ALA A 143 12.55 -2.26 -23.43
CA ALA A 143 12.72 -2.67 -24.83
C ALA A 143 14.17 -3.06 -25.20
N SER A 144 15.15 -2.66 -24.38
CA SER A 144 16.57 -2.97 -24.58
C SER A 144 16.93 -4.33 -23.95
N SER A 145 17.75 -5.11 -24.62
CA SER A 145 18.21 -6.40 -24.06
C SER A 145 19.24 -6.20 -22.93
N PRO A 146 19.17 -6.94 -21.83
CA PRO A 146 18.11 -7.90 -21.49
C PRO A 146 16.79 -7.20 -21.21
N ASN A 147 15.68 -7.77 -21.67
CA ASN A 147 14.37 -7.11 -21.62
C ASN A 147 13.73 -7.12 -20.23
N ASP A 148 13.84 -8.23 -19.52
CA ASP A 148 13.36 -8.33 -18.13
C ASP A 148 14.37 -7.71 -17.18
N ARG A 149 13.88 -7.00 -16.17
CA ARG A 149 14.68 -6.18 -15.24
C ARG A 149 14.55 -6.68 -13.81
N ASP A 150 15.66 -6.57 -13.08
CA ASP A 150 15.74 -6.80 -11.64
C ASP A 150 15.91 -5.50 -10.85
N GLU A 151 16.13 -4.36 -11.53
CA GLU A 151 16.35 -3.08 -10.86
C GLU A 151 15.16 -2.69 -9.96
N LEU A 152 15.48 -2.21 -8.77
CA LEU A 152 14.57 -1.58 -7.83
C LEU A 152 14.91 -0.10 -7.76
N ASP A 153 13.96 0.77 -8.11
CA ASP A 153 14.13 2.22 -7.98
C ASP A 153 13.27 2.73 -6.83
N TYR A 154 13.69 3.78 -6.13
CA TYR A 154 12.87 4.39 -5.09
C TYR A 154 12.69 5.89 -5.27
N ILE A 155 11.55 6.38 -4.79
CA ILE A 155 11.22 7.80 -4.62
C ILE A 155 11.00 8.11 -3.16
N THR A 156 11.15 9.39 -2.81
CA THR A 156 10.76 9.92 -1.50
C THR A 156 9.50 10.77 -1.67
N TYR A 157 8.39 10.41 -1.02
CA TYR A 157 7.11 11.09 -1.24
C TYR A 157 7.08 12.56 -0.85
N SER A 158 7.92 13.00 0.09
CA SER A 158 7.92 14.37 0.59
C SER A 158 8.46 15.40 -0.41
N SER A 159 9.21 14.96 -1.42
CA SER A 159 9.80 15.83 -2.44
C SER A 159 9.64 15.24 -3.82
N THR A 160 9.20 16.04 -4.79
CA THR A 160 9.24 15.66 -6.21
C THR A 160 10.68 15.57 -6.69
N GLY A 161 10.94 14.70 -7.65
CA GLY A 161 12.26 14.46 -8.23
C GLY A 161 12.38 13.06 -8.80
N ASN A 162 13.49 12.82 -9.47
CA ASN A 162 13.73 11.52 -10.10
C ASN A 162 13.96 10.42 -9.07
N ALA A 163 13.58 9.20 -9.45
CA ALA A 163 13.88 8.02 -8.67
C ALA A 163 15.40 7.77 -8.59
N THR A 164 15.80 7.09 -7.55
CA THR A 164 17.20 6.71 -7.29
C THR A 164 17.26 5.18 -7.21
N ASP A 165 18.40 4.62 -7.60
CA ASP A 165 18.66 3.19 -7.47
C ASP A 165 18.54 2.73 -6.00
N PHE A 166 17.80 1.65 -5.78
CA PHE A 166 17.64 1.01 -4.47
C PHE A 166 18.48 -0.27 -4.35
N GLY A 167 18.65 -1.00 -5.44
CA GLY A 167 19.28 -2.30 -5.53
C GLY A 167 18.56 -3.20 -6.54
N ASN A 168 18.72 -4.51 -6.41
CA ASN A 168 18.19 -5.47 -7.38
C ASN A 168 17.29 -6.53 -6.70
N GLY A 169 16.28 -7.03 -7.45
CA GLY A 169 15.57 -8.25 -7.13
C GLY A 169 16.48 -9.49 -7.23
N THR A 170 16.04 -10.62 -6.71
CA THR A 170 16.81 -11.87 -6.82
C THR A 170 16.85 -12.41 -8.25
N VAL A 171 15.86 -12.07 -9.07
CA VAL A 171 15.72 -12.51 -10.47
C VAL A 171 15.13 -11.37 -11.32
N ALA A 172 15.70 -11.17 -12.51
CA ALA A 172 15.15 -10.25 -13.51
C ALA A 172 13.81 -10.77 -14.04
N ARG A 173 12.74 -9.99 -13.87
CA ARG A 173 11.38 -10.40 -14.23
C ARG A 173 10.45 -9.23 -14.49
N ARG A 174 9.41 -9.47 -15.27
CA ARG A 174 8.33 -8.51 -15.55
C ARG A 174 7.00 -8.99 -14.98
N ALA A 175 6.06 -8.08 -14.83
CA ALA A 175 4.69 -8.31 -14.37
C ALA A 175 4.61 -9.09 -13.03
N PRO A 176 5.50 -8.85 -12.06
CA PRO A 176 5.26 -9.32 -10.70
C PRO A 176 4.20 -8.45 -10.02
N ALA A 177 3.62 -8.95 -8.94
CA ALA A 177 2.80 -8.16 -8.03
C ALA A 177 3.66 -7.61 -6.89
N GLY A 178 3.25 -6.45 -6.34
CA GLY A 178 3.94 -5.81 -5.22
C GLY A 178 3.00 -5.52 -4.06
N CYS A 179 3.48 -5.71 -2.83
CA CYS A 179 2.79 -5.28 -1.62
C CYS A 179 3.79 -4.98 -0.49
N SER A 180 3.36 -4.31 0.57
CA SER A 180 4.26 -4.00 1.68
C SER A 180 3.55 -3.75 3.00
N SER A 181 4.30 -3.92 4.10
CA SER A 181 4.08 -3.24 5.37
C SER A 181 4.90 -1.95 5.41
N GLU A 182 4.90 -1.24 6.55
CA GLU A 182 5.74 -0.05 6.75
C GLU A 182 7.24 -0.33 6.58
N THR A 183 7.69 -1.54 6.91
CA THR A 183 9.11 -1.88 6.97
C THR A 183 9.58 -2.80 5.85
N ARG A 184 8.74 -3.69 5.37
CA ARG A 184 9.09 -4.75 4.43
C ARG A 184 8.25 -4.68 3.16
N GLY A 185 8.90 -4.61 1.99
CA GLY A 185 8.27 -4.71 0.68
C GLY A 185 8.47 -6.09 0.07
N LEU A 186 7.45 -6.61 -0.58
CA LEU A 186 7.43 -7.91 -1.25
C LEU A 186 7.20 -7.74 -2.75
N THR A 187 7.92 -8.55 -3.53
CA THR A 187 7.69 -8.74 -4.97
C THR A 187 7.35 -10.19 -5.22
N MET A 188 6.19 -10.48 -5.82
CA MET A 188 5.60 -11.82 -5.88
C MET A 188 5.31 -12.26 -7.31
N GLY A 189 5.70 -13.48 -7.68
CA GLY A 189 5.50 -14.06 -9.00
C GLY A 189 6.22 -13.28 -10.10
N GLY A 190 5.70 -13.30 -11.31
CA GLY A 190 6.21 -12.62 -12.48
C GLY A 190 6.61 -13.55 -13.61
N TYR A 191 7.31 -12.99 -14.61
CA TYR A 191 7.73 -13.71 -15.82
C TYR A 191 9.19 -13.42 -16.16
N THR A 192 9.97 -14.48 -16.38
CA THR A 192 11.38 -14.43 -16.74
C THR A 192 11.57 -15.03 -18.14
N GLY A 193 11.29 -14.39 -19.23
CA GLY A 193 11.39 -15.06 -20.56
C GLY A 193 12.60 -16.00 -20.71
N PRO A 194 12.59 -16.98 -21.62
CA PRO A 194 11.53 -17.33 -22.57
C PRO A 194 10.41 -18.20 -21.98
N SER A 195 9.33 -18.36 -22.76
CA SER A 195 8.17 -19.19 -22.38
C SER A 195 8.54 -20.69 -22.21
N PRO A 196 8.00 -21.38 -21.16
CA PRO A 196 7.15 -20.91 -20.08
C PRO A 196 7.99 -20.28 -18.97
N GLY A 197 7.87 -18.96 -18.78
CA GLY A 197 8.73 -18.19 -17.88
C GLY A 197 8.02 -17.64 -16.64
N GLN A 198 6.78 -18.05 -16.36
CA GLN A 198 6.11 -17.70 -15.11
C GLN A 198 6.88 -18.29 -13.92
N VAL A 199 6.97 -17.53 -12.84
CA VAL A 199 7.67 -17.93 -11.61
C VAL A 199 6.76 -17.80 -10.39
N ASP A 200 7.09 -18.53 -9.34
CA ASP A 200 6.41 -18.52 -8.03
C ASP A 200 7.20 -17.74 -6.97
N ILE A 201 8.35 -17.19 -7.30
CA ILE A 201 9.30 -16.55 -6.41
C ILE A 201 8.64 -15.37 -5.68
N ILE A 202 8.85 -15.30 -4.37
CA ILE A 202 8.57 -14.12 -3.53
C ILE A 202 9.91 -13.60 -3.00
N ASP A 203 10.22 -12.35 -3.31
CA ASP A 203 11.37 -11.62 -2.75
C ASP A 203 10.92 -10.57 -1.77
N TYR A 204 11.80 -10.18 -0.84
CA TYR A 204 11.56 -9.03 0.03
C TYR A 204 12.75 -8.10 0.15
N ILE A 205 12.44 -6.84 0.49
CA ILE A 205 13.41 -5.82 0.88
C ILE A 205 13.01 -5.19 2.21
N THR A 206 14.01 -4.61 2.91
CA THR A 206 13.75 -3.67 4.01
C THR A 206 13.70 -2.26 3.43
N ILE A 207 12.53 -1.61 3.41
CA ILE A 207 12.30 -0.36 2.67
C ILE A 207 13.16 0.80 3.16
N ALA A 208 13.50 0.83 4.45
CA ALA A 208 14.26 1.93 5.05
C ALA A 208 15.73 2.01 4.59
N SER A 209 16.30 0.91 4.11
CA SER A 209 17.72 0.83 3.72
C SER A 209 17.89 0.24 2.32
N THR A 210 18.67 0.92 1.48
CA THR A 210 18.99 0.43 0.12
C THR A 210 19.83 -0.85 0.18
N ALA A 211 19.35 -1.89 -0.50
CA ALA A 211 20.01 -3.19 -0.59
C ALA A 211 19.32 -4.05 -1.66
N ASN A 212 19.96 -5.13 -2.08
CA ASN A 212 19.33 -6.13 -2.92
C ASN A 212 18.24 -6.90 -2.15
N ALA A 213 17.25 -7.39 -2.88
CA ALA A 213 16.21 -8.23 -2.35
C ALA A 213 16.78 -9.59 -1.89
N VAL A 214 16.07 -10.21 -0.96
CA VAL A 214 16.38 -11.52 -0.41
C VAL A 214 15.16 -12.43 -0.62
N ASP A 215 15.42 -13.71 -0.76
CA ASP A 215 14.35 -14.72 -0.88
C ASP A 215 13.42 -14.69 0.34
N PHE A 216 12.12 -14.69 0.07
CA PHE A 216 11.08 -14.75 1.09
C PHE A 216 10.41 -16.12 1.15
N GLY A 217 10.22 -16.77 0.00
CA GLY A 217 9.50 -18.01 -0.20
C GLY A 217 8.80 -18.04 -1.55
N ASN A 218 7.77 -18.86 -1.70
CA ASN A 218 7.11 -19.08 -2.98
C ASN A 218 5.59 -18.93 -2.88
N LEU A 219 4.95 -18.54 -4.00
CA LEU A 219 3.52 -18.76 -4.24
C LEU A 219 3.25 -20.28 -4.34
N SER A 220 2.00 -20.71 -4.26
CA SER A 220 1.63 -22.12 -4.40
C SER A 220 1.84 -22.65 -5.82
N ALA A 221 1.86 -21.76 -6.81
CA ALA A 221 2.12 -22.08 -8.21
C ALA A 221 2.75 -20.89 -8.94
N VAL A 222 3.28 -21.12 -10.14
CA VAL A 222 3.86 -20.09 -10.98
C VAL A 222 2.79 -19.14 -11.51
N HIS A 223 2.92 -17.84 -11.28
CA HIS A 223 1.96 -16.82 -11.71
C HIS A 223 2.64 -15.54 -12.19
N MET A 224 2.02 -14.87 -13.15
CA MET A 224 2.37 -13.49 -13.56
C MET A 224 1.12 -12.62 -13.68
N ALA A 225 1.30 -11.30 -13.68
CA ALA A 225 0.25 -10.31 -13.92
C ALA A 225 -0.97 -10.42 -12.97
N GLY A 226 -0.71 -10.88 -11.75
CA GLY A 226 -1.64 -10.79 -10.62
C GLY A 226 -1.60 -9.41 -9.97
N ALA A 227 -2.52 -9.16 -9.06
CA ALA A 227 -2.56 -7.95 -8.25
C ALA A 227 -1.99 -8.19 -6.85
N GLY A 228 -1.26 -7.19 -6.31
CA GLY A 228 -0.73 -7.22 -4.95
C GLY A 228 -1.25 -6.06 -4.11
N PHE A 229 -1.57 -6.33 -2.84
CA PHE A 229 -1.95 -5.34 -1.83
C PHE A 229 -1.82 -5.96 -0.44
N ALA A 230 -1.97 -5.18 0.61
CA ALA A 230 -1.66 -5.66 1.96
C ALA A 230 -2.48 -5.00 3.06
N SER A 231 -2.56 -5.69 4.21
CA SER A 231 -2.68 -5.05 5.53
C SER A 231 -1.27 -4.95 6.16
N SER A 232 -1.16 -4.37 7.35
CA SER A 232 0.12 -4.31 8.08
C SER A 232 0.76 -5.67 8.38
N THR A 233 -0.02 -6.76 8.31
CA THR A 233 0.43 -8.12 8.65
C THR A 233 0.40 -9.10 7.48
N ARG A 234 -0.56 -8.97 6.55
CA ARG A 234 -0.75 -9.88 5.44
C ARG A 234 -0.48 -9.22 4.11
N GLY A 235 0.39 -9.82 3.30
CA GLY A 235 0.54 -9.53 1.88
C GLY A 235 -0.34 -10.45 1.06
N ILE A 236 -1.09 -9.91 0.12
CA ILE A 236 -2.03 -10.65 -0.75
C ILE A 236 -1.49 -10.66 -2.18
N PHE A 237 -1.57 -11.81 -2.82
CA PHE A 237 -1.44 -12.00 -4.26
C PHE A 237 -2.78 -12.52 -4.80
N ALA A 238 -3.34 -11.88 -5.81
CA ALA A 238 -4.66 -12.24 -6.33
C ALA A 238 -4.65 -12.43 -7.83
N ALA A 239 -5.20 -13.56 -8.28
CA ALA A 239 -5.38 -13.95 -9.67
C ALA A 239 -4.07 -14.02 -10.47
N GLY A 240 -4.15 -13.84 -11.78
CA GLY A 240 -3.01 -13.85 -12.69
C GLY A 240 -3.09 -14.94 -13.74
N GLN A 241 -1.98 -15.10 -14.45
CA GLN A 241 -1.81 -16.19 -15.42
C GLN A 241 -0.82 -17.20 -14.87
N GLY A 242 -1.30 -18.42 -14.63
CA GLY A 242 -0.52 -19.56 -14.19
C GLY A 242 -0.27 -20.51 -15.36
N GLY A 243 0.93 -20.52 -15.95
CA GLY A 243 1.19 -21.31 -17.15
C GLY A 243 0.30 -20.88 -18.33
N PRO A 244 -0.44 -21.81 -18.96
CA PRO A 244 -1.34 -21.48 -20.07
C PRO A 244 -2.70 -20.96 -19.62
N ALA A 245 -3.07 -21.11 -18.34
CA ALA A 245 -4.40 -20.83 -17.83
C ALA A 245 -4.43 -19.52 -17.02
N PHE A 246 -5.59 -18.86 -17.02
CA PHE A 246 -5.90 -17.79 -16.06
C PHE A 246 -6.51 -18.42 -14.82
N VAL A 247 -6.17 -17.82 -13.66
CA VAL A 247 -6.64 -18.32 -12.36
C VAL A 247 -7.45 -17.25 -11.64
N ASN A 248 -8.24 -17.67 -10.67
CA ASN A 248 -8.98 -16.82 -9.74
C ASN A 248 -8.42 -16.92 -8.31
N THR A 249 -7.43 -17.73 -8.07
CA THR A 249 -6.85 -18.00 -6.76
C THR A 249 -6.34 -16.71 -6.11
N ILE A 250 -6.63 -16.55 -4.82
CA ILE A 250 -6.09 -15.52 -3.95
C ILE A 250 -5.21 -16.21 -2.91
N GLU A 251 -4.00 -15.73 -2.73
CA GLU A 251 -3.03 -16.28 -1.78
C GLU A 251 -2.53 -15.17 -0.86
N TYR A 252 -2.06 -15.55 0.34
CA TYR A 252 -1.49 -14.60 1.27
C TYR A 252 -0.22 -15.11 1.94
N VAL A 253 0.59 -14.17 2.40
CA VAL A 253 1.76 -14.40 3.25
C VAL A 253 1.67 -13.53 4.50
N THR A 254 2.32 -13.96 5.60
CA THR A 254 2.55 -13.09 6.76
C THR A 254 3.82 -12.28 6.51
N ILE A 255 3.72 -10.95 6.30
CA ILE A 255 4.83 -10.11 5.83
C ILE A 255 6.04 -10.14 6.79
N ALA A 256 5.81 -10.27 8.09
CA ALA A 256 6.87 -10.22 9.11
C ALA A 256 7.79 -11.46 9.10
N THR A 257 7.32 -12.60 8.61
CA THR A 257 8.05 -13.88 8.62
C THR A 257 8.15 -14.46 7.22
N THR A 258 9.35 -14.88 6.83
CA THR A 258 9.58 -15.57 5.55
C THR A 258 8.85 -16.92 5.52
N GLY A 259 8.36 -17.30 4.36
CA GLY A 259 7.64 -18.56 4.14
C GLY A 259 6.78 -18.51 2.89
N ASN A 260 6.25 -19.65 2.52
CA ASN A 260 5.42 -19.79 1.32
C ASN A 260 4.02 -19.19 1.53
N ALA A 261 3.40 -18.80 0.43
CA ALA A 261 2.02 -18.36 0.41
C ALA A 261 1.04 -19.48 0.78
N THR A 262 -0.07 -19.08 1.34
CA THR A 262 -1.17 -19.96 1.75
C THR A 262 -2.43 -19.51 1.02
N ASP A 263 -3.29 -20.44 0.70
CA ASP A 263 -4.59 -20.17 0.09
C ASP A 263 -5.42 -19.23 0.96
N PHE A 264 -5.99 -18.21 0.31
CA PHE A 264 -6.89 -17.24 0.94
C PHE A 264 -8.34 -17.47 0.52
N GLY A 265 -8.57 -17.87 -0.73
CA GLY A 265 -9.87 -18.02 -1.38
C GLY A 265 -9.79 -17.65 -2.86
N ASP A 266 -10.92 -17.35 -3.47
CA ASP A 266 -11.04 -17.12 -4.91
C ASP A 266 -11.72 -15.79 -5.26
N ARG A 267 -11.34 -15.23 -6.41
CA ARG A 267 -12.13 -14.25 -7.14
C ARG A 267 -13.39 -14.89 -7.71
N THR A 268 -14.36 -14.06 -8.08
CA THR A 268 -15.60 -14.55 -8.73
C THR A 268 -15.36 -15.02 -10.17
N PHE A 269 -14.25 -14.63 -10.80
CA PHE A 269 -13.86 -15.04 -12.15
C PHE A 269 -12.34 -15.15 -12.32
N VAL A 270 -11.93 -15.95 -13.31
CA VAL A 270 -10.51 -16.10 -13.69
C VAL A 270 -10.04 -14.89 -14.49
N GLY A 271 -8.79 -14.46 -14.30
CA GLY A 271 -8.26 -13.33 -15.07
C GLY A 271 -6.87 -12.89 -14.65
N ALA A 272 -6.28 -12.03 -15.46
CA ALA A 272 -5.00 -11.39 -15.22
C ALA A 272 -5.04 -9.92 -15.61
N TYR A 273 -3.97 -9.18 -15.26
CA TYR A 273 -3.82 -7.77 -15.58
C TYR A 273 -4.88 -6.85 -14.94
N GLY A 274 -5.51 -7.27 -13.87
CA GLY A 274 -6.24 -6.39 -12.96
C GLY A 274 -5.31 -5.66 -12.02
N ALA A 275 -5.83 -4.72 -11.27
CA ALA A 275 -5.08 -3.99 -10.26
C ALA A 275 -5.77 -4.06 -8.89
N GLY A 276 -4.96 -4.05 -7.83
CA GLY A 276 -5.45 -4.14 -6.46
C GLY A 276 -4.95 -3.03 -5.56
N CYS A 277 -5.77 -2.65 -4.61
CA CYS A 277 -5.43 -1.72 -3.54
C CYS A 277 -6.18 -2.08 -2.26
N SER A 278 -5.80 -1.49 -1.14
CA SER A 278 -6.41 -1.81 0.15
C SER A 278 -6.29 -0.69 1.16
N ASN A 279 -7.23 -0.65 2.09
CA ASN A 279 -6.98 -0.07 3.41
C ASN A 279 -6.57 -1.17 4.40
N SER A 280 -6.44 -0.85 5.68
CA SER A 280 -5.99 -1.82 6.70
C SER A 280 -6.91 -3.05 6.88
N THR A 281 -8.15 -3.00 6.39
CA THR A 281 -9.18 -4.04 6.61
C THR A 281 -9.71 -4.66 5.34
N ARG A 282 -9.89 -3.88 4.28
CA ARG A 282 -10.54 -4.30 3.03
C ARG A 282 -9.57 -4.21 1.86
N GLY A 283 -9.42 -5.31 1.13
CA GLY A 283 -8.78 -5.36 -0.18
C GLY A 283 -9.79 -5.18 -1.30
N LEU A 284 -9.42 -4.43 -2.32
CA LEU A 284 -10.14 -4.28 -3.58
C LEU A 284 -9.29 -4.86 -4.71
N MET A 285 -9.93 -5.54 -5.63
CA MET A 285 -9.34 -5.92 -6.91
C MET A 285 -10.29 -5.53 -8.02
N ALA A 286 -9.79 -4.85 -9.04
CA ALA A 286 -10.61 -4.32 -10.13
C ALA A 286 -10.10 -4.78 -11.48
N GLY A 287 -11.02 -4.91 -12.44
CA GLY A 287 -10.75 -5.16 -13.84
C GLY A 287 -9.93 -6.40 -14.12
N GLY A 288 -9.14 -6.35 -15.20
CA GLY A 288 -8.49 -7.54 -15.72
C GLY A 288 -9.50 -8.53 -16.26
N GLY A 289 -9.06 -9.65 -16.78
CA GLY A 289 -9.99 -10.65 -17.29
C GLY A 289 -9.29 -11.79 -18.02
N PRO A 290 -10.06 -12.73 -18.56
CA PRO A 290 -9.51 -13.80 -19.39
C PRO A 290 -9.13 -13.28 -20.79
N SER A 291 -8.37 -14.08 -21.51
CA SER A 291 -8.13 -13.87 -22.95
C SER A 291 -9.40 -14.16 -23.78
N PRO A 292 -9.65 -13.46 -24.90
CA PRO A 292 -8.85 -12.35 -25.41
C PRO A 292 -9.25 -11.01 -24.76
N GLY A 293 -8.28 -10.15 -24.55
CA GLY A 293 -8.50 -8.74 -24.20
C GLY A 293 -8.17 -8.37 -22.76
N TYR A 294 -8.20 -9.29 -21.80
CA TYR A 294 -7.79 -9.07 -20.40
C TYR A 294 -8.51 -7.90 -19.70
N LYS A 295 -9.79 -7.72 -19.95
CA LYS A 295 -10.57 -6.55 -19.50
C LYS A 295 -11.88 -6.96 -18.86
N SER A 296 -12.19 -6.30 -17.75
CA SER A 296 -13.47 -6.31 -17.04
C SER A 296 -13.71 -4.94 -16.42
N ASN A 297 -14.95 -4.59 -16.15
CA ASN A 297 -15.30 -3.44 -15.31
C ASN A 297 -15.51 -3.83 -13.84
N THR A 298 -15.58 -5.10 -13.53
CA THR A 298 -15.92 -5.60 -12.19
C THR A 298 -14.87 -5.17 -11.15
N ILE A 299 -15.35 -4.64 -10.04
CA ILE A 299 -14.57 -4.41 -8.81
C ILE A 299 -15.05 -5.41 -7.77
N GLU A 300 -14.14 -6.11 -7.15
CA GLU A 300 -14.39 -7.09 -6.09
C GLU A 300 -13.70 -6.67 -4.79
N TYR A 301 -14.23 -7.10 -3.65
CA TYR A 301 -13.63 -6.86 -2.35
C TYR A 301 -13.60 -8.10 -1.47
N PHE A 302 -12.72 -8.09 -0.49
CA PHE A 302 -12.64 -9.07 0.59
C PHE A 302 -12.02 -8.47 1.86
N THR A 303 -12.29 -9.11 3.00
CA THR A 303 -11.73 -8.72 4.29
C THR A 303 -10.37 -9.36 4.47
N ILE A 304 -9.27 -8.58 4.55
CA ILE A 304 -7.90 -9.12 4.55
C ILE A 304 -7.60 -9.99 5.78
N ALA A 305 -8.24 -9.70 6.93
CA ALA A 305 -7.98 -10.43 8.18
C ALA A 305 -8.53 -11.86 8.18
N THR A 306 -9.53 -12.17 7.36
CA THR A 306 -10.20 -13.48 7.31
C THR A 306 -10.15 -14.04 5.90
N THR A 307 -9.75 -15.32 5.77
CA THR A 307 -9.78 -16.03 4.48
C THR A 307 -11.21 -16.19 3.98
N GLY A 308 -11.39 -16.16 2.67
CA GLY A 308 -12.69 -16.30 2.01
C GLY A 308 -12.69 -15.73 0.61
N ASN A 309 -13.72 -16.04 -0.15
CA ASN A 309 -13.84 -15.61 -1.54
C ASN A 309 -14.18 -14.12 -1.64
N ALA A 310 -13.80 -13.53 -2.76
CA ALA A 310 -14.15 -12.17 -3.10
C ALA A 310 -15.68 -12.01 -3.28
N THR A 311 -16.16 -10.81 -3.03
CA THR A 311 -17.54 -10.41 -3.19
C THR A 311 -17.61 -9.21 -4.13
N ASP A 312 -18.67 -9.10 -4.91
CA ASP A 312 -18.92 -7.96 -5.79
C ASP A 312 -18.95 -6.64 -5.00
N PHE A 313 -18.24 -5.64 -5.52
CA PHE A 313 -18.18 -4.30 -4.96
C PHE A 313 -18.97 -3.30 -5.83
N GLY A 314 -18.89 -3.43 -7.14
CA GLY A 314 -19.41 -2.53 -8.16
C GLY A 314 -18.55 -2.54 -9.41
N ASP A 315 -18.64 -1.51 -10.24
CA ASP A 315 -18.01 -1.46 -11.55
C ASP A 315 -17.08 -0.24 -11.72
N LEU A 316 -16.02 -0.39 -12.50
CA LEU A 316 -15.24 0.71 -13.09
C LEU A 316 -16.13 1.48 -14.09
N THR A 317 -15.74 2.70 -14.43
CA THR A 317 -16.45 3.51 -15.44
C THR A 317 -16.39 2.88 -16.82
N ALA A 318 -15.39 2.06 -17.11
CA ALA A 318 -15.26 1.27 -18.33
C ALA A 318 -14.54 -0.05 -18.08
N ALA A 319 -14.80 -1.08 -18.91
CA ALA A 319 -14.03 -2.33 -18.85
C ALA A 319 -12.56 -2.06 -19.19
N ASN A 320 -11.68 -2.40 -18.26
CA ASN A 320 -10.26 -2.04 -18.28
C ASN A 320 -9.37 -3.21 -17.87
N GLY A 321 -8.11 -3.15 -18.29
CA GLY A 321 -7.05 -4.05 -17.88
C GLY A 321 -5.69 -3.38 -18.03
N GLN A 322 -4.64 -4.01 -17.49
CA GLN A 322 -3.26 -3.49 -17.59
C GLN A 322 -3.10 -2.09 -16.97
N PHE A 323 -3.90 -1.75 -15.98
CA PHE A 323 -3.82 -0.51 -15.22
C PHE A 323 -3.14 -0.73 -13.87
N SER A 324 -2.89 0.35 -13.15
CA SER A 324 -2.35 0.28 -11.79
C SER A 324 -3.36 0.81 -10.77
N ALA A 325 -3.15 0.49 -9.49
CA ALA A 325 -4.01 0.99 -8.44
C ALA A 325 -3.20 1.59 -7.28
N SER A 326 -3.72 2.66 -6.71
CA SER A 326 -3.23 3.30 -5.50
C SER A 326 -4.38 3.55 -4.53
N CYS A 327 -4.09 3.83 -3.28
CA CYS A 327 -5.14 4.08 -2.31
C CYS A 327 -4.72 5.07 -1.22
N GLY A 328 -5.71 5.63 -0.56
CA GLY A 328 -5.58 6.22 0.75
C GLY A 328 -6.36 5.38 1.76
N GLY A 329 -6.50 5.85 2.99
CA GLY A 329 -7.28 5.12 4.00
C GLY A 329 -8.76 4.95 3.65
N THR A 330 -9.31 5.82 2.80
CA THR A 330 -10.74 5.83 2.44
C THR A 330 -11.00 5.57 0.96
N ARG A 331 -10.10 5.97 0.05
CA ARG A 331 -10.29 5.90 -1.40
C ARG A 331 -9.35 4.91 -2.05
N GLY A 332 -9.90 4.09 -2.95
CA GLY A 332 -9.15 3.29 -3.92
C GLY A 332 -9.20 3.96 -5.29
N LEU A 333 -8.07 4.06 -5.97
CA LEU A 333 -7.92 4.70 -7.27
C LEU A 333 -7.36 3.72 -8.28
N PHE A 334 -7.83 3.79 -9.53
CA PHE A 334 -7.46 2.92 -10.64
C PHE A 334 -6.96 3.79 -11.78
N ASN A 335 -5.67 3.66 -12.11
CA ASN A 335 -4.92 4.66 -12.87
C ASN A 335 -4.58 4.16 -14.28
N GLY A 336 -5.04 4.85 -15.33
CA GLY A 336 -4.75 4.57 -16.73
C GLY A 336 -5.23 3.19 -17.18
N GLY A 337 -4.50 2.57 -18.08
CA GLY A 337 -4.77 1.21 -18.53
C GLY A 337 -5.10 1.08 -20.00
N TYR A 338 -5.73 -0.03 -20.36
CA TYR A 338 -6.13 -0.37 -21.71
C TYR A 338 -7.62 -0.67 -21.74
N ALA A 339 -8.42 0.29 -22.19
CA ALA A 339 -9.88 0.19 -22.21
C ALA A 339 -10.40 -0.72 -23.33
N ALA A 340 -11.61 -1.25 -23.12
CA ALA A 340 -12.28 -2.09 -24.12
C ALA A 340 -13.03 -1.27 -25.19
N SER A 341 -13.54 -0.10 -24.82
CA SER A 341 -14.29 0.76 -25.72
C SER A 341 -14.14 2.24 -25.35
N PRO A 342 -13.53 3.07 -26.21
CA PRO A 342 -12.76 2.66 -27.39
C PRO A 342 -11.53 1.83 -27.02
N LEU A 343 -11.12 0.91 -27.88
CA LEU A 343 -9.93 0.08 -27.68
C LEU A 343 -8.66 0.96 -27.73
N SER A 344 -8.22 1.43 -26.56
CA SER A 344 -7.10 2.37 -26.49
C SER A 344 -6.43 2.35 -25.13
N ILE A 345 -5.15 2.74 -25.11
CA ILE A 345 -4.48 3.17 -23.89
C ILE A 345 -5.05 4.53 -23.49
N HIS A 346 -5.39 4.71 -22.22
CA HIS A 346 -6.00 5.94 -21.73
C HIS A 346 -5.31 6.45 -20.45
N ASN A 347 -5.65 7.67 -20.05
CA ASN A 347 -5.11 8.37 -18.90
C ASN A 347 -6.11 8.51 -17.74
N VAL A 348 -7.35 8.05 -17.92
CA VAL A 348 -8.42 8.18 -16.91
C VAL A 348 -7.99 7.57 -15.58
N ILE A 349 -8.30 8.25 -14.50
CA ILE A 349 -8.20 7.77 -13.12
C ILE A 349 -9.62 7.62 -12.58
N ASP A 350 -10.03 6.41 -12.29
CA ASP A 350 -11.28 6.10 -11.59
C ASP A 350 -11.05 5.99 -10.08
N TYR A 351 -12.06 6.30 -9.25
CA TYR A 351 -11.98 6.05 -7.82
C TYR A 351 -13.26 5.51 -7.20
N VAL A 352 -13.11 4.85 -6.06
CA VAL A 352 -14.19 4.38 -5.19
C VAL A 352 -13.90 4.73 -3.73
N GLU A 353 -14.96 4.84 -2.91
CA GLU A 353 -14.81 4.86 -1.45
C GLU A 353 -14.72 3.42 -0.93
N ILE A 354 -13.56 3.01 -0.39
CA ILE A 354 -13.23 1.59 -0.10
C ILE A 354 -14.25 0.90 0.81
N LEU A 355 -14.83 1.61 1.77
CA LEU A 355 -15.74 1.02 2.75
C LEU A 355 -17.20 0.96 2.31
N THR A 356 -17.55 1.63 1.22
CA THR A 356 -18.93 1.70 0.70
C THR A 356 -18.97 1.10 -0.69
N THR A 357 -19.69 -0.01 -0.86
CA THR A 357 -19.86 -0.66 -2.16
C THR A 357 -20.59 0.26 -3.14
N GLY A 358 -20.19 0.22 -4.40
CA GLY A 358 -20.76 1.05 -5.47
C GLY A 358 -19.80 1.21 -6.63
N ASN A 359 -20.29 1.77 -7.71
CA ASN A 359 -19.50 1.97 -8.92
C ASN A 359 -18.47 3.08 -8.75
N ALA A 360 -17.38 2.94 -9.48
CA ALA A 360 -16.36 3.97 -9.56
C ALA A 360 -16.87 5.22 -10.28
N ILE A 361 -16.28 6.33 -9.94
CA ILE A 361 -16.51 7.62 -10.60
C ILE A 361 -15.18 8.23 -11.01
N ASP A 362 -15.22 9.13 -11.98
CA ASP A 362 -14.05 9.81 -12.50
C ASP A 362 -13.35 10.65 -11.41
N PHE A 363 -12.04 10.49 -11.30
CA PHE A 363 -11.18 11.26 -10.40
C PHE A 363 -10.45 12.40 -11.13
N GLY A 364 -10.03 12.13 -12.36
CA GLY A 364 -9.19 12.98 -13.19
C GLY A 364 -8.31 12.14 -14.12
N ASP A 365 -7.21 12.71 -14.60
CA ASP A 365 -6.35 12.11 -15.61
C ASP A 365 -4.89 12.03 -15.20
N LEU A 366 -4.16 11.00 -15.64
CA LEU A 366 -2.70 10.97 -15.68
C LEU A 366 -2.17 12.02 -16.67
N SER A 367 -0.94 12.48 -16.48
CA SER A 367 -0.28 13.40 -17.42
C SER A 367 -0.08 12.80 -18.81
N VAL A 368 0.07 11.47 -18.87
CA VAL A 368 0.27 10.72 -20.14
C VAL A 368 -0.55 9.42 -20.10
N ALA A 369 -1.27 9.14 -21.18
CA ALA A 369 -1.98 7.87 -21.36
C ALA A 369 -1.01 6.68 -21.37
N ARG A 370 -1.20 5.71 -20.49
CA ARG A 370 -0.30 4.55 -20.35
C ARG A 370 -0.95 3.36 -19.67
N ASN A 371 -0.48 2.17 -20.01
CA ASN A 371 -0.83 0.91 -19.39
C ASN A 371 0.40 0.22 -18.78
N ASN A 372 0.20 -0.87 -18.05
CA ASN A 372 1.27 -1.65 -17.40
C ASN A 372 2.23 -0.79 -16.55
N ALA A 373 1.74 0.28 -15.95
CA ALA A 373 2.45 1.08 -14.98
C ALA A 373 2.43 0.39 -13.60
N GLY A 374 3.42 0.70 -12.76
CA GLY A 374 3.35 0.44 -11.33
C GLY A 374 2.62 1.55 -10.60
N SER A 375 2.17 1.31 -9.39
CA SER A 375 1.64 2.38 -8.53
C SER A 375 1.99 2.15 -7.08
N VAL A 376 2.21 3.25 -6.37
CA VAL A 376 2.58 3.26 -4.96
C VAL A 376 1.84 4.39 -4.23
N THR A 377 1.71 4.26 -2.92
CA THR A 377 1.10 5.30 -2.08
C THR A 377 1.69 5.27 -0.67
N ASN A 378 1.75 6.43 -0.03
CA ASN A 378 2.18 6.56 1.36
C ASN A 378 1.03 6.35 2.37
N ALA A 379 -0.09 5.78 1.95
CA ALA A 379 -1.29 5.59 2.78
C ALA A 379 -2.07 4.31 2.45
N HIS A 380 -1.39 3.27 1.94
CA HIS A 380 -2.02 1.97 1.66
C HIS A 380 -2.27 1.15 2.93
N GLY A 381 -3.03 0.07 2.80
CA GLY A 381 -3.47 -0.75 3.94
C GLY A 381 -2.37 -1.44 4.74
N GLY A 382 -1.17 -1.55 4.21
CA GLY A 382 -0.01 -2.11 4.89
C GLY A 382 0.70 -1.16 5.88
N LEU A 383 0.25 0.10 5.97
CA LEU A 383 0.90 1.17 6.76
C LEU A 383 0.19 1.48 8.07
#